data_30e0ff7cf0f2a4df0863bd81859a316c
#
_entry.id   30e0ff7cf0f2a4df0863bd81859a316c
#
_cell.length_a   1.000
_cell.length_b   1.000
_cell.length_c   1.000
_cell.angle_alpha   90.00
_cell.angle_beta   90.00
_cell.angle_gamma   90.00
#
_symmetry.space_group_name_H-M   'P 1'
#
loop_
_entity.id
_entity.type
_entity.pdbx_description
1 polymer ?
#
loop_
_entity_poly.entity_id
_entity_poly.type
_entity_poly.pdbx_seq_one_letter_code
_entity_poly.pdbx_strand_id
1 'polypeptide(L)'
;MPRPGSRNLITDVEGLLVGHAQDEAVASGVTALLCPDAWTAGVDVRGGGPGTREIDVLRPENNFSKAHAICLSGGSVFGLGAADGVVAALSASGRGIRLAPTSPAIPIVPAAVLHDLGNGGDKDWGLDPPYRWLGIEAAAAADKDFALGAFGAGLGAMAGLSKGGIGSASLDLGDGLVVGALAAVNPVGSVRMADGETFWAWPWEIDGEFGGRRPSPDATTEAQPIPEDSKLAALGRLQAGANTTLAVVAVTADLTTAECTRLAMMAQDGLARAIRPVHTPFDGDVVFALASGAQSLGEGPGRAIALARLGSAAADTLARAIARGAYEAQSSVTGTTSGGASAP
;
A
#
# COMPACT_ATOMS: atom_id res chain seq x y z
N MET A 1 -20.19 -16.98 3.53
CA MET A 1 -18.74 -16.98 3.84
C MET A 1 -18.15 -15.73 3.19
N PRO A 2 -17.17 -15.07 3.79
CA PRO A 2 -16.45 -13.97 3.14
C PRO A 2 -15.85 -14.43 1.80
N ARG A 3 -15.87 -13.53 0.82
CA ARG A 3 -15.35 -13.79 -0.53
C ARG A 3 -14.70 -12.52 -1.09
N PRO A 4 -13.78 -12.61 -2.06
CA PRO A 4 -13.26 -11.44 -2.74
C PRO A 4 -14.41 -10.59 -3.33
N GLY A 5 -14.26 -9.28 -3.34
CA GLY A 5 -15.14 -8.40 -4.07
C GLY A 5 -14.99 -8.60 -5.59
N SER A 6 -15.81 -7.92 -6.37
CA SER A 6 -15.95 -8.17 -7.82
C SER A 6 -14.67 -7.89 -8.62
N ARG A 7 -13.84 -6.95 -8.17
CA ARG A 7 -12.53 -6.64 -8.77
C ARG A 7 -11.38 -7.29 -8.02
N ASN A 8 -11.63 -7.69 -6.77
CA ASN A 8 -10.59 -8.08 -5.82
C ASN A 8 -9.49 -7.01 -5.70
N LEU A 9 -9.90 -5.75 -5.65
CA LEU A 9 -9.09 -4.53 -5.51
C LEU A 9 -9.62 -3.69 -4.35
N ILE A 10 -8.80 -2.77 -3.82
CA ILE A 10 -9.22 -1.84 -2.77
C ILE A 10 -10.42 -0.98 -3.20
N THR A 11 -10.59 -0.78 -4.49
CA THR A 11 -11.70 -0.04 -5.11
C THR A 11 -13.06 -0.76 -5.08
N ASP A 12 -13.13 -2.00 -4.57
CA ASP A 12 -14.40 -2.63 -4.18
C ASP A 12 -15.03 -1.94 -2.95
N VAL A 13 -14.25 -1.15 -2.20
CA VAL A 13 -14.79 -0.15 -1.26
C VAL A 13 -15.26 1.04 -2.10
N GLU A 14 -16.58 1.09 -2.35
CA GLU A 14 -17.21 2.02 -3.29
C GLU A 14 -16.82 3.49 -3.02
N GLY A 15 -16.45 4.19 -4.07
CA GLY A 15 -16.02 5.58 -4.07
C GLY A 15 -14.51 5.78 -4.13
N LEU A 16 -13.69 4.78 -3.77
CA LEU A 16 -12.24 4.88 -3.94
C LEU A 16 -11.84 4.77 -5.41
N LEU A 17 -10.86 5.60 -5.79
CA LEU A 17 -10.16 5.53 -7.07
C LEU A 17 -8.65 5.44 -6.80
N VAL A 18 -7.93 4.74 -7.66
CA VAL A 18 -6.47 4.59 -7.56
C VAL A 18 -5.84 4.94 -8.90
N GLY A 19 -4.84 5.82 -8.88
CA GLY A 19 -4.08 6.16 -10.07
C GLY A 19 -2.58 6.01 -9.85
N HIS A 20 -1.89 5.66 -10.92
CA HIS A 20 -0.44 5.52 -10.98
C HIS A 20 0.15 6.52 -11.96
N ALA A 21 1.32 7.03 -11.63
CA ALA A 21 2.22 7.68 -12.56
C ALA A 21 3.64 7.24 -12.25
N GLN A 22 4.47 7.15 -13.27
CA GLN A 22 5.83 6.64 -13.13
C GLN A 22 6.76 7.23 -14.19
N ASP A 23 8.04 7.26 -13.87
CA ASP A 23 9.11 7.63 -14.78
C ASP A 23 10.06 6.43 -14.91
N GLU A 24 10.05 5.82 -16.08
CA GLU A 24 10.87 4.64 -16.39
C GLU A 24 12.36 4.96 -16.39
N ALA A 25 12.74 6.18 -16.80
CA ALA A 25 14.14 6.61 -16.78
C ALA A 25 14.66 6.74 -15.35
N VAL A 26 13.81 7.23 -14.45
CA VAL A 26 14.09 7.30 -13.00
C VAL A 26 13.91 5.97 -12.32
N ALA A 27 13.16 5.02 -12.90
CA ALA A 27 12.73 3.76 -12.27
C ALA A 27 12.04 3.98 -10.91
N SER A 28 11.10 4.93 -10.86
CA SER A 28 10.33 5.27 -9.66
C SER A 28 8.96 5.83 -10.04
N GLY A 29 8.04 5.92 -9.09
CA GLY A 29 6.70 6.41 -9.38
C GLY A 29 5.87 6.74 -8.15
N VAL A 30 4.61 7.10 -8.41
CA VAL A 30 3.62 7.56 -7.43
C VAL A 30 2.31 6.80 -7.61
N THR A 31 1.68 6.46 -6.49
CA THR A 31 0.34 5.90 -6.43
C THR A 31 -0.53 6.80 -5.56
N ALA A 32 -1.60 7.34 -6.13
CA ALA A 32 -2.57 8.18 -5.43
C ALA A 32 -3.88 7.42 -5.24
N LEU A 33 -4.36 7.35 -3.98
CA LEU A 33 -5.69 6.85 -3.65
C LEU A 33 -6.58 8.05 -3.37
N LEU A 34 -7.66 8.21 -4.12
CA LEU A 34 -8.55 9.35 -4.02
C LEU A 34 -9.89 8.94 -3.41
N CYS A 35 -10.33 9.64 -2.37
CA CYS A 35 -11.68 9.51 -1.83
C CYS A 35 -12.63 10.48 -2.55
N PRO A 36 -13.92 10.15 -2.78
CA PRO A 36 -14.85 11.06 -3.43
C PRO A 36 -15.03 12.37 -2.65
N ASP A 37 -15.11 12.25 -1.32
CA ASP A 37 -15.11 13.31 -0.31
C ASP A 37 -14.04 12.99 0.75
N ALA A 38 -13.93 13.83 1.79
CA ALA A 38 -13.01 13.53 2.89
C ALA A 38 -13.55 12.37 3.75
N TRP A 39 -12.85 11.23 3.73
CA TRP A 39 -13.17 10.06 4.55
C TRP A 39 -12.47 10.12 5.90
N THR A 40 -13.09 9.50 6.91
CA THR A 40 -12.44 9.31 8.21
C THR A 40 -11.18 8.46 8.00
N ALA A 41 -10.08 8.91 8.59
CA ALA A 41 -8.79 8.29 8.39
C ALA A 41 -8.03 8.09 9.70
N GLY A 42 -7.11 7.13 9.70
CA GLY A 42 -6.18 6.84 10.77
C GLY A 42 -4.88 6.30 10.20
N VAL A 43 -3.85 6.21 11.03
CA VAL A 43 -2.53 5.72 10.62
C VAL A 43 -1.84 5.01 11.77
N ASP A 44 -1.05 3.99 11.45
CA ASP A 44 -0.11 3.34 12.37
C ASP A 44 1.25 3.18 11.70
N VAL A 45 2.31 3.63 12.39
CA VAL A 45 3.70 3.62 11.89
C VAL A 45 4.52 2.69 12.76
N ARG A 46 5.14 1.66 12.18
CA ARG A 46 5.91 0.66 12.93
C ARG A 46 7.35 0.48 12.46
N GLY A 47 7.68 0.86 11.25
CA GLY A 47 9.07 0.82 10.79
C GLY A 47 9.98 1.75 11.57
N GLY A 48 11.27 1.39 11.70
CA GLY A 48 12.28 2.17 12.43
C GLY A 48 12.75 3.44 11.70
N GLY A 49 12.49 3.56 10.37
CA GLY A 49 12.90 4.70 9.54
C GLY A 49 11.80 5.21 8.61
N PRO A 50 10.63 5.65 9.13
CA PRO A 50 9.52 6.07 8.29
C PRO A 50 9.77 7.42 7.61
N GLY A 51 9.36 7.55 6.34
CA GLY A 51 9.25 8.81 5.63
C GLY A 51 7.76 9.14 5.42
N THR A 52 7.23 10.13 6.15
CA THR A 52 5.81 10.47 6.14
C THR A 52 5.57 11.97 6.08
N ARG A 53 4.39 12.36 5.61
CA ARG A 53 3.92 13.74 5.55
C ARG A 53 2.46 13.83 5.98
N GLU A 54 2.11 14.89 6.72
CA GLU A 54 0.76 15.28 7.14
C GLU A 54 0.01 14.17 7.93
N ILE A 55 0.72 13.25 8.60
CA ILE A 55 0.08 12.18 9.37
C ILE A 55 -0.43 12.66 10.74
N ASP A 56 0.12 13.73 11.29
CA ASP A 56 -0.33 14.27 12.58
C ASP A 56 -1.79 14.76 12.54
N VAL A 57 -2.29 15.19 11.36
CA VAL A 57 -3.69 15.58 11.19
C VAL A 57 -4.66 14.42 11.45
N LEU A 58 -4.20 13.18 11.32
CA LEU A 58 -5.00 11.96 11.53
C LEU A 58 -5.06 11.50 12.99
N ARG A 59 -4.45 12.23 13.93
CA ARG A 59 -4.52 11.88 15.34
C ARG A 59 -5.92 12.09 15.89
N PRO A 60 -6.42 11.18 16.75
CA PRO A 60 -7.79 11.23 17.26
C PRO A 60 -8.16 12.51 18.02
N GLU A 61 -7.15 13.20 18.59
CA GLU A 61 -7.33 14.47 19.29
C GLU A 61 -7.52 15.68 18.38
N ASN A 62 -7.32 15.53 17.06
CA ASN A 62 -7.41 16.63 16.09
C ASN A 62 -8.80 16.75 15.47
N ASN A 63 -9.20 17.98 15.11
CA ASN A 63 -10.53 18.30 14.59
C ASN A 63 -10.79 17.82 13.15
N PHE A 64 -9.73 17.58 12.37
CA PHE A 64 -9.79 17.25 10.93
C PHE A 64 -9.16 15.89 10.63
N SER A 65 -9.61 14.88 11.35
CA SER A 65 -9.10 13.52 11.17
C SER A 65 -9.69 12.82 9.93
N LYS A 66 -9.67 13.52 8.79
CA LYS A 66 -10.17 13.03 7.50
C LYS A 66 -9.15 13.27 6.41
N ALA A 67 -9.16 12.42 5.38
CA ALA A 67 -8.30 12.54 4.21
C ALA A 67 -9.12 12.59 2.92
N HIS A 68 -8.70 13.43 1.97
CA HIS A 68 -9.25 13.47 0.60
C HIS A 68 -8.50 12.51 -0.32
N ALA A 69 -7.26 12.20 0.02
CA ALA A 69 -6.43 11.23 -0.68
C ALA A 69 -5.34 10.69 0.26
N ILE A 70 -4.77 9.54 -0.10
CA ILE A 70 -3.50 9.05 0.43
C ILE A 70 -2.51 8.98 -0.74
N CYS A 71 -1.29 9.50 -0.55
CA CYS A 71 -0.24 9.48 -1.55
C CYS A 71 0.89 8.52 -1.11
N LEU A 72 1.16 7.50 -1.92
CA LEU A 72 2.29 6.60 -1.75
C LEU A 72 3.31 6.88 -2.86
N SER A 73 4.59 6.99 -2.54
CA SER A 73 5.61 7.35 -3.52
C SER A 73 6.90 6.57 -3.32
N GLY A 74 7.61 6.32 -4.42
CA GLY A 74 9.03 6.05 -4.39
C GLY A 74 9.86 7.28 -4.03
N GLY A 75 11.17 7.22 -4.20
CA GLY A 75 12.07 8.39 -4.10
C GLY A 75 12.46 8.82 -2.70
N SER A 76 12.12 8.05 -1.66
CA SER A 76 12.47 8.41 -0.28
C SER A 76 11.99 9.85 0.05
N VAL A 77 12.79 10.65 0.73
CA VAL A 77 12.43 12.03 1.12
C VAL A 77 11.99 12.90 -0.07
N PHE A 78 12.56 12.70 -1.26
CA PHE A 78 12.17 13.44 -2.46
C PHE A 78 10.74 13.12 -2.92
N GLY A 79 10.31 11.88 -2.71
CA GLY A 79 8.96 11.40 -3.01
C GLY A 79 7.86 12.08 -2.19
N LEU A 80 8.19 12.70 -1.04
CA LEU A 80 7.22 13.48 -0.26
C LEU A 80 6.63 14.66 -1.06
N GLY A 81 7.36 15.14 -2.08
CA GLY A 81 6.88 16.14 -3.02
C GLY A 81 5.70 15.68 -3.89
N ALA A 82 5.46 14.37 -4.02
CA ALA A 82 4.30 13.84 -4.75
C ALA A 82 2.97 14.31 -4.16
N ALA A 83 2.88 14.41 -2.83
CA ALA A 83 1.68 14.92 -2.17
C ALA A 83 1.35 16.36 -2.54
N ASP A 84 2.35 17.22 -2.82
CA ASP A 84 2.10 18.59 -3.34
C ASP A 84 1.40 18.54 -4.70
N GLY A 85 1.79 17.58 -5.54
CA GLY A 85 1.14 17.34 -6.82
C GLY A 85 -0.31 16.92 -6.69
N VAL A 86 -0.59 15.94 -5.82
CA VAL A 86 -1.96 15.48 -5.54
C VAL A 86 -2.81 16.61 -4.94
N VAL A 87 -2.28 17.37 -3.98
CA VAL A 87 -2.95 18.56 -3.42
C VAL A 87 -3.28 19.58 -4.53
N ALA A 88 -2.34 19.88 -5.42
CA ALA A 88 -2.57 20.82 -6.51
C ALA A 88 -3.68 20.35 -7.46
N ALA A 89 -3.68 19.07 -7.85
CA ALA A 89 -4.68 18.48 -8.74
C ALA A 89 -6.09 18.51 -8.11
N LEU A 90 -6.21 18.09 -6.85
CA LEU A 90 -7.48 18.10 -6.12
C LEU A 90 -8.00 19.51 -5.88
N SER A 91 -7.13 20.45 -5.47
CA SER A 91 -7.49 21.86 -5.27
C SER A 91 -7.99 22.51 -6.56
N ALA A 92 -7.30 22.28 -7.68
CA ALA A 92 -7.69 22.79 -9.00
C ALA A 92 -9.06 22.25 -9.46
N SER A 93 -9.42 21.01 -9.07
CA SER A 93 -10.74 20.43 -9.33
C SER A 93 -11.81 20.85 -8.30
N GLY A 94 -11.47 21.72 -7.35
CA GLY A 94 -12.39 22.23 -6.33
C GLY A 94 -12.62 21.28 -5.16
N ARG A 95 -11.86 20.18 -5.06
CA ARG A 95 -11.95 19.18 -3.99
C ARG A 95 -11.08 19.56 -2.81
N GLY A 96 -11.65 19.59 -1.61
CA GLY A 96 -10.99 20.01 -0.38
C GLY A 96 -11.90 20.79 0.54
N ILE A 97 -11.42 21.09 1.74
CA ILE A 97 -12.14 21.97 2.69
C ILE A 97 -12.03 23.42 2.20
N ARG A 98 -13.08 24.23 2.46
CA ARG A 98 -13.10 25.67 2.25
C ARG A 98 -13.28 26.38 3.57
N LEU A 99 -12.28 27.14 3.98
CA LEU A 99 -12.33 27.89 5.23
C LEU A 99 -13.02 29.26 5.06
N ALA A 100 -13.09 29.76 3.82
CA ALA A 100 -13.83 30.96 3.44
C ALA A 100 -14.40 30.81 2.03
N PRO A 101 -15.50 31.51 1.67
CA PRO A 101 -16.12 31.39 0.35
C PRO A 101 -15.18 31.63 -0.82
N THR A 102 -14.19 32.52 -0.64
CA THR A 102 -13.19 32.91 -1.66
C THR A 102 -11.88 32.14 -1.56
N SER A 103 -11.71 31.25 -0.56
CA SER A 103 -10.48 30.48 -0.41
C SER A 103 -10.42 29.35 -1.47
N PRO A 104 -9.23 28.97 -1.93
CA PRO A 104 -9.08 27.74 -2.70
C PRO A 104 -9.57 26.52 -1.87
N ALA A 105 -9.88 25.44 -2.55
CA ALA A 105 -10.10 24.16 -1.88
C ALA A 105 -8.78 23.69 -1.26
N ILE A 106 -8.83 23.19 -0.03
CA ILE A 106 -7.68 22.75 0.76
C ILE A 106 -7.79 21.24 0.96
N PRO A 107 -7.22 20.41 0.09
CA PRO A 107 -7.21 18.96 0.27
C PRO A 107 -6.28 18.57 1.43
N ILE A 108 -6.66 17.54 2.19
CA ILE A 108 -5.80 16.87 3.17
C ILE A 108 -5.30 15.59 2.51
N VAL A 109 -3.98 15.48 2.32
CA VAL A 109 -3.33 14.40 1.56
C VAL A 109 -2.13 13.84 2.35
N PRO A 110 -2.40 13.01 3.37
CA PRO A 110 -1.32 12.29 4.06
C PRO A 110 -0.54 11.43 3.07
N ALA A 111 0.77 11.34 3.29
CA ALA A 111 1.65 10.61 2.40
C ALA A 111 2.71 9.80 3.15
N ALA A 112 3.17 8.75 2.48
CA ALA A 112 4.33 7.99 2.90
C ALA A 112 5.19 7.58 1.69
N VAL A 113 6.49 7.40 1.92
CA VAL A 113 7.47 7.12 0.88
C VAL A 113 8.24 5.84 1.17
N LEU A 114 8.54 5.11 0.11
CA LEU A 114 9.50 4.01 0.14
C LEU A 114 10.83 4.45 -0.51
N HIS A 115 11.88 3.73 -0.17
CA HIS A 115 13.22 3.99 -0.69
C HIS A 115 13.51 3.04 -1.86
N ASP A 116 13.59 3.58 -3.07
CA ASP A 116 13.94 2.90 -4.31
C ASP A 116 15.13 3.58 -5.04
N LEU A 117 15.81 4.52 -4.38
CA LEU A 117 16.90 5.29 -4.97
C LEU A 117 18.10 4.42 -5.40
N GLY A 118 18.30 3.28 -4.76
CA GLY A 118 19.34 2.31 -5.11
C GLY A 118 18.92 1.23 -6.11
N ASN A 119 17.66 1.24 -6.58
CA ASN A 119 17.07 0.15 -7.34
C ASN A 119 17.09 0.39 -8.88
N GLY A 120 18.11 1.09 -9.36
CA GLY A 120 18.27 1.42 -10.79
C GLY A 120 17.67 2.76 -11.16
N GLY A 121 17.70 3.06 -12.48
CA GLY A 121 17.26 4.33 -13.05
C GLY A 121 18.22 5.49 -12.79
N ASP A 122 18.04 6.59 -13.56
CA ASP A 122 18.80 7.81 -13.42
C ASP A 122 18.19 8.70 -12.33
N LYS A 123 18.94 9.02 -11.29
CA LYS A 123 18.54 9.86 -10.16
C LYS A 123 19.19 11.26 -10.21
N ASP A 124 19.85 11.62 -11.31
CA ASP A 124 20.49 12.92 -11.48
C ASP A 124 19.49 14.00 -11.99
N TRP A 125 18.46 14.26 -11.22
CA TRP A 125 17.43 15.25 -11.51
C TRP A 125 17.77 16.68 -11.02
N GLY A 126 18.93 16.90 -10.40
CA GLY A 126 19.35 18.20 -9.88
C GLY A 126 18.39 18.76 -8.81
N LEU A 127 17.85 19.96 -9.08
CA LEU A 127 16.93 20.65 -8.16
C LEU A 127 15.45 20.32 -8.36
N ASP A 128 15.09 19.54 -9.37
CA ASP A 128 13.69 19.26 -9.74
C ASP A 128 13.38 17.76 -9.79
N PRO A 129 13.24 17.09 -8.62
CA PRO A 129 12.81 15.69 -8.55
C PRO A 129 11.41 15.53 -9.16
N PRO A 130 11.13 14.47 -9.95
CA PRO A 130 9.92 14.37 -10.77
C PRO A 130 8.64 14.15 -9.96
N TYR A 131 8.71 13.87 -8.68
CA TYR A 131 7.60 13.33 -7.87
C TYR A 131 6.40 14.26 -7.78
N ARG A 132 6.59 15.59 -7.76
CA ARG A 132 5.46 16.52 -7.76
C ARG A 132 4.61 16.39 -9.03
N TRP A 133 5.25 16.27 -10.20
CA TRP A 133 4.54 16.06 -11.46
C TRP A 133 3.89 14.69 -11.54
N LEU A 134 4.59 13.66 -11.12
CA LEU A 134 4.03 12.31 -11.01
C LEU A 134 2.82 12.25 -10.05
N GLY A 135 2.80 13.07 -8.99
CA GLY A 135 1.64 13.21 -8.11
C GLY A 135 0.42 13.80 -8.82
N ILE A 136 0.62 14.82 -9.69
CA ILE A 136 -0.46 15.40 -10.50
C ILE A 136 -1.01 14.36 -11.48
N GLU A 137 -0.13 13.67 -12.19
CA GLU A 137 -0.49 12.65 -13.18
C GLU A 137 -1.18 11.45 -12.55
N ALA A 138 -0.69 10.95 -11.40
CA ALA A 138 -1.32 9.87 -10.65
C ALA A 138 -2.75 10.24 -10.20
N ALA A 139 -2.95 11.48 -9.72
CA ALA A 139 -4.29 11.95 -9.37
C ALA A 139 -5.21 12.05 -10.59
N ALA A 140 -4.70 12.43 -11.75
CA ALA A 140 -5.46 12.54 -12.99
C ALA A 140 -5.80 11.16 -13.60
N ALA A 141 -4.95 10.15 -13.38
CA ALA A 141 -5.11 8.79 -13.88
C ALA A 141 -5.98 7.89 -12.97
N ALA A 142 -6.55 8.44 -11.89
CA ALA A 142 -7.27 7.64 -10.90
C ALA A 142 -8.57 7.06 -11.45
N ASP A 143 -8.72 5.72 -11.33
CA ASP A 143 -9.88 4.95 -11.77
C ASP A 143 -10.21 3.83 -10.77
N LYS A 144 -11.33 3.14 -10.97
CA LYS A 144 -11.72 1.94 -10.22
C LYS A 144 -10.85 0.74 -10.58
N ASP A 145 -10.42 0.63 -11.80
CA ASP A 145 -9.52 -0.40 -12.31
C ASP A 145 -8.11 0.17 -12.47
N PHE A 146 -7.11 -0.51 -11.91
CA PHE A 146 -5.72 -0.09 -11.94
C PHE A 146 -4.77 -1.30 -12.00
N ALA A 147 -3.56 -1.09 -12.48
CA ALA A 147 -2.58 -2.14 -12.66
C ALA A 147 -1.92 -2.56 -11.32
N LEU A 148 -1.58 -3.85 -11.20
CA LEU A 148 -0.78 -4.40 -10.12
C LEU A 148 0.64 -4.73 -10.59
N GLY A 149 1.55 -4.93 -9.65
CA GLY A 149 2.95 -5.24 -9.93
C GLY A 149 3.84 -4.00 -10.03
N ALA A 150 4.70 -3.93 -11.04
CA ALA A 150 5.71 -2.87 -11.19
C ALA A 150 5.11 -1.58 -11.76
N PHE A 151 4.17 -0.97 -11.05
CA PHE A 151 3.51 0.28 -11.43
C PHE A 151 3.53 1.31 -10.31
N GLY A 152 3.50 2.59 -10.67
CA GLY A 152 3.44 3.70 -9.73
C GLY A 152 4.53 3.60 -8.65
N ALA A 153 4.17 3.73 -7.38
CA ALA A 153 5.11 3.58 -6.25
C ALA A 153 5.77 2.20 -6.18
N GLY A 154 5.25 1.19 -6.90
CA GLY A 154 5.80 -0.15 -6.97
C GLY A 154 6.85 -0.36 -8.06
N LEU A 155 7.08 0.60 -8.99
CA LEU A 155 7.97 0.41 -10.14
C LEU A 155 9.40 0.04 -9.73
N GLY A 156 10.00 0.82 -8.83
CA GLY A 156 11.35 0.59 -8.32
C GLY A 156 11.41 -0.34 -7.10
N ALA A 157 10.29 -0.88 -6.64
CA ALA A 157 10.21 -1.63 -5.39
C ALA A 157 10.87 -3.02 -5.48
N MET A 158 11.48 -3.44 -4.36
CA MET A 158 12.11 -4.75 -4.19
C MET A 158 11.65 -5.40 -2.88
N ALA A 159 11.11 -6.60 -2.93
CA ALA A 159 10.76 -7.42 -1.76
C ALA A 159 11.88 -8.42 -1.46
N GLY A 160 12.68 -8.15 -0.43
CA GLY A 160 13.94 -8.85 -0.28
C GLY A 160 14.81 -8.68 -1.52
N LEU A 161 15.28 -9.77 -2.09
CA LEU A 161 16.11 -9.80 -3.33
C LEU A 161 15.26 -9.94 -4.60
N SER A 162 13.93 -10.05 -4.49
CA SER A 162 13.01 -10.20 -5.63
C SER A 162 12.30 -8.88 -5.93
N LYS A 163 11.64 -8.79 -7.11
CA LYS A 163 10.78 -7.63 -7.42
C LYS A 163 9.65 -7.51 -6.41
N GLY A 164 9.49 -6.32 -5.89
CA GLY A 164 8.28 -5.86 -5.20
C GLY A 164 7.34 -5.16 -6.17
N GLY A 165 6.23 -4.60 -5.68
CA GLY A 165 5.26 -3.94 -6.56
C GLY A 165 4.02 -3.47 -5.83
N ILE A 166 3.07 -2.94 -6.58
CA ILE A 166 1.73 -2.63 -6.09
C ILE A 166 0.90 -3.90 -6.07
N GLY A 167 0.32 -4.19 -4.91
CA GLY A 167 -0.68 -5.24 -4.78
C GLY A 167 -1.96 -4.73 -4.15
N SER A 168 -3.05 -5.38 -4.47
CA SER A 168 -4.36 -5.04 -3.89
C SER A 168 -5.23 -6.28 -3.77
N ALA A 169 -6.12 -6.29 -2.79
CA ALA A 169 -7.11 -7.32 -2.57
C ALA A 169 -8.34 -6.73 -1.87
N SER A 170 -9.45 -7.44 -1.91
CA SER A 170 -10.64 -7.09 -1.16
C SER A 170 -11.32 -8.31 -0.54
N LEU A 171 -12.22 -8.08 0.41
CA LEU A 171 -13.02 -9.09 1.06
C LEU A 171 -14.41 -8.53 1.37
N ASP A 172 -15.43 -9.14 0.80
CA ASP A 172 -16.84 -8.88 1.12
C ASP A 172 -17.24 -9.78 2.32
N LEU A 173 -17.57 -9.14 3.44
CA LEU A 173 -17.96 -9.80 4.69
C LEU A 173 -19.47 -10.07 4.79
N GLY A 174 -20.24 -9.64 3.78
CA GLY A 174 -21.71 -9.60 3.78
C GLY A 174 -22.28 -8.33 4.38
N ASP A 175 -23.58 -8.15 4.19
CA ASP A 175 -24.36 -7.02 4.72
C ASP A 175 -23.79 -5.63 4.33
N GLY A 176 -23.12 -5.55 3.17
CA GLY A 176 -22.51 -4.33 2.66
C GLY A 176 -21.18 -3.96 3.33
N LEU A 177 -20.66 -4.80 4.22
CA LEU A 177 -19.34 -4.61 4.84
C LEU A 177 -18.25 -5.17 3.91
N VAL A 178 -17.47 -4.26 3.34
CA VAL A 178 -16.33 -4.58 2.47
C VAL A 178 -15.06 -4.05 3.10
N VAL A 179 -14.00 -4.85 3.02
CA VAL A 179 -12.63 -4.49 3.35
C VAL A 179 -11.79 -4.55 2.08
N GLY A 180 -11.04 -3.50 1.80
CA GLY A 180 -10.05 -3.46 0.72
C GLY A 180 -8.67 -3.14 1.27
N ALA A 181 -7.63 -3.62 0.60
CA ALA A 181 -6.24 -3.31 0.92
C ALA A 181 -5.44 -3.03 -0.35
N LEU A 182 -4.48 -2.10 -0.25
CA LEU A 182 -3.46 -1.81 -1.25
C LEU A 182 -2.11 -1.74 -0.54
N ALA A 183 -1.06 -2.30 -1.16
CA ALA A 183 0.30 -2.22 -0.64
C ALA A 183 1.30 -1.90 -1.74
N ALA A 184 2.26 -1.00 -1.45
CA ALA A 184 3.51 -0.85 -2.20
C ALA A 184 4.59 -1.63 -1.44
N VAL A 185 5.06 -2.72 -2.03
CA VAL A 185 5.80 -3.79 -1.34
C VAL A 185 7.29 -3.63 -1.61
N ASN A 186 8.04 -3.04 -0.66
CA ASN A 186 9.50 -2.85 -0.75
C ASN A 186 10.21 -3.17 0.58
N PRO A 187 9.88 -4.29 1.28
CA PRO A 187 10.46 -4.60 2.58
C PRO A 187 11.94 -4.99 2.53
N VAL A 188 12.58 -4.91 3.69
CA VAL A 188 13.87 -5.58 3.95
C VAL A 188 13.71 -7.09 3.86
N GLY A 189 12.66 -7.60 4.46
CA GLY A 189 12.36 -9.03 4.56
C GLY A 189 11.94 -9.66 3.25
N SER A 190 11.87 -10.98 3.25
CA SER A 190 11.33 -11.79 2.17
C SER A 190 9.81 -11.94 2.29
N VAL A 191 9.13 -11.98 1.14
CA VAL A 191 7.71 -12.36 1.03
C VAL A 191 7.52 -13.85 0.73
N ARG A 192 8.62 -14.58 0.50
CA ARG A 192 8.63 -15.99 0.15
C ARG A 192 9.28 -16.84 1.23
N MET A 193 8.89 -18.11 1.28
CA MET A 193 9.52 -19.15 2.08
C MET A 193 10.87 -19.57 1.44
N ALA A 194 11.63 -20.38 2.14
CA ALA A 194 12.96 -20.82 1.71
C ALA A 194 12.99 -21.59 0.38
N ASP A 195 11.85 -22.12 -0.09
CA ASP A 195 11.72 -22.74 -1.41
C ASP A 195 11.76 -21.72 -2.57
N GLY A 196 11.72 -20.42 -2.28
CA GLY A 196 11.73 -19.34 -3.25
C GLY A 196 10.43 -19.20 -4.07
N GLU A 197 9.45 -20.06 -3.87
CA GLU A 197 8.21 -20.12 -4.65
C GLU A 197 6.96 -19.88 -3.82
N THR A 198 6.88 -20.42 -2.60
CA THR A 198 5.72 -20.31 -1.72
C THR A 198 5.73 -18.99 -0.97
N PHE A 199 4.65 -18.21 -1.06
CA PHE A 199 4.49 -16.98 -0.29
C PHE A 199 4.20 -17.28 1.19
N TRP A 200 4.72 -16.47 2.13
CA TRP A 200 4.35 -16.57 3.54
C TRP A 200 2.85 -16.42 3.75
N ALA A 201 2.19 -15.61 2.91
CA ALA A 201 0.74 -15.37 2.95
C ALA A 201 -0.11 -16.54 2.40
N TRP A 202 0.47 -17.68 2.01
CA TRP A 202 -0.23 -18.81 1.41
C TRP A 202 -1.49 -19.28 2.17
N PRO A 203 -1.58 -19.20 3.53
CA PRO A 203 -2.77 -19.64 4.24
C PRO A 203 -4.02 -18.80 3.95
N TRP A 204 -3.83 -17.56 3.52
CA TRP A 204 -4.91 -16.59 3.24
C TRP A 204 -5.24 -16.48 1.76
N GLU A 205 -4.52 -17.17 0.88
CA GLU A 205 -4.77 -17.14 -0.56
C GLU A 205 -6.16 -17.65 -0.93
N ILE A 206 -6.87 -16.90 -1.76
CA ILE A 206 -8.18 -17.27 -2.28
C ILE A 206 -8.06 -17.46 -3.80
N ASP A 207 -8.62 -18.55 -4.31
CA ASP A 207 -8.73 -18.86 -5.75
C ASP A 207 -7.39 -18.82 -6.53
N GLY A 208 -6.25 -19.06 -5.86
CA GLY A 208 -4.95 -19.08 -6.50
C GLY A 208 -4.44 -17.72 -6.99
N GLU A 209 -4.90 -16.61 -6.40
CA GLU A 209 -4.65 -15.22 -6.81
C GLU A 209 -3.18 -14.78 -6.78
N PHE A 210 -2.27 -15.60 -6.20
CA PHE A 210 -0.82 -15.46 -6.27
C PHE A 210 -0.11 -16.81 -6.46
N GLY A 211 -0.72 -17.69 -7.30
CA GLY A 211 -0.08 -18.89 -7.84
C GLY A 211 -0.51 -20.18 -7.20
N GLY A 212 -1.28 -20.20 -6.13
CA GLY A 212 -1.86 -21.40 -5.50
C GLY A 212 -0.83 -22.32 -4.83
N ARG A 213 0.43 -21.87 -4.67
CA ARG A 213 1.51 -22.68 -4.10
C ARG A 213 1.28 -22.94 -2.61
N ARG A 214 1.62 -24.14 -2.18
CA ARG A 214 1.57 -24.58 -0.77
C ARG A 214 2.91 -25.20 -0.41
N PRO A 215 3.40 -25.02 0.83
CA PRO A 215 4.63 -25.66 1.27
C PRO A 215 4.49 -27.19 1.20
N SER A 216 5.60 -27.89 0.95
CA SER A 216 5.61 -29.35 1.05
C SER A 216 5.14 -29.78 2.44
N PRO A 217 4.39 -30.90 2.58
CA PRO A 217 4.03 -31.45 3.89
C PRO A 217 5.24 -31.71 4.81
N ASP A 218 6.40 -31.99 4.22
CA ASP A 218 7.66 -32.22 4.95
C ASP A 218 8.50 -30.93 5.13
N ALA A 219 8.00 -29.79 4.66
CA ALA A 219 8.68 -28.52 4.84
C ALA A 219 8.72 -28.16 6.32
N THR A 220 9.87 -28.34 6.95
CA THR A 220 10.16 -27.76 8.24
C THR A 220 10.42 -26.28 8.05
N THR A 221 9.67 -25.43 8.75
CA THR A 221 10.08 -24.04 8.95
C THR A 221 11.34 -24.09 9.81
N GLU A 222 12.49 -24.19 9.17
CA GLU A 222 13.74 -23.92 9.89
C GLU A 222 13.62 -22.53 10.49
N ALA A 223 13.96 -22.42 11.76
CA ALA A 223 13.97 -21.16 12.47
C ALA A 223 15.14 -20.29 11.99
N GLN A 224 15.04 -19.82 10.75
CA GLN A 224 15.96 -18.81 10.21
C GLN A 224 15.40 -17.43 10.57
N PRO A 225 15.98 -16.72 11.55
CA PRO A 225 15.53 -15.37 11.92
C PRO A 225 15.61 -14.39 10.73
N ILE A 226 16.59 -14.60 9.85
CA ILE A 226 16.84 -13.79 8.65
C ILE A 226 16.86 -14.74 7.44
N PRO A 227 15.80 -14.76 6.60
CA PRO A 227 15.79 -15.53 5.36
C PRO A 227 16.93 -15.09 4.41
N GLU A 228 17.49 -16.05 3.66
CA GLU A 228 18.61 -15.80 2.76
C GLU A 228 18.28 -14.82 1.62
N ASP A 229 17.04 -14.82 1.16
CA ASP A 229 16.52 -13.90 0.15
C ASP A 229 16.08 -12.54 0.70
N SER A 230 16.27 -12.28 2.00
CA SER A 230 16.10 -10.95 2.59
C SER A 230 17.29 -10.04 2.27
N LYS A 231 17.04 -8.73 2.17
CA LYS A 231 18.13 -7.74 2.02
C LYS A 231 19.09 -7.73 3.22
N LEU A 232 18.65 -8.18 4.40
CA LEU A 232 19.50 -8.31 5.59
C LEU A 232 20.57 -9.39 5.45
N ALA A 233 20.35 -10.43 4.66
CA ALA A 233 21.35 -11.45 4.40
C ALA A 233 22.56 -10.90 3.62
N ALA A 234 22.38 -9.81 2.87
CA ALA A 234 23.42 -9.09 2.15
C ALA A 234 24.12 -8.03 3.01
N LEU A 235 24.30 -8.29 4.32
CA LEU A 235 24.83 -7.37 5.34
C LEU A 235 26.12 -6.65 4.91
N GLY A 236 26.09 -5.33 4.94
CA GLY A 236 27.20 -4.41 4.67
C GLY A 236 26.81 -3.19 3.85
N ARG A 237 25.59 -3.13 3.29
CA ARG A 237 25.11 -2.05 2.42
C ARG A 237 23.79 -1.39 2.84
N LEU A 238 23.20 -1.81 3.97
CA LEU A 238 21.89 -1.32 4.39
C LEU A 238 22.02 -0.06 5.24
N GLN A 239 21.26 0.98 4.87
CA GLN A 239 21.02 2.18 5.67
C GLN A 239 19.61 2.13 6.25
N ALA A 240 19.42 2.71 7.45
CA ALA A 240 18.09 2.87 8.04
C ALA A 240 17.18 3.66 7.08
N GLY A 241 15.93 3.21 6.93
CA GLY A 241 14.97 3.83 6.00
C GLY A 241 15.13 3.46 4.53
N ALA A 242 16.01 2.51 4.19
CA ALA A 242 16.24 2.06 2.80
C ALA A 242 15.18 1.07 2.30
N ASN A 243 14.20 0.70 3.11
CA ASN A 243 13.19 -0.30 2.80
C ASN A 243 11.87 0.08 3.48
N THR A 244 10.77 -0.33 2.91
CA THR A 244 9.46 0.08 3.45
C THR A 244 8.34 -0.69 2.77
N THR A 245 7.34 -1.14 3.53
CA THR A 245 6.05 -1.50 2.99
C THR A 245 5.04 -0.43 3.37
N LEU A 246 4.48 0.23 2.34
CA LEU A 246 3.43 1.22 2.51
C LEU A 246 2.09 0.56 2.22
N ALA A 247 1.12 0.73 3.11
CA ALA A 247 -0.18 0.11 2.92
C ALA A 247 -1.34 1.07 3.24
N VAL A 248 -2.46 0.82 2.57
CA VAL A 248 -3.75 1.43 2.87
C VAL A 248 -4.76 0.31 3.02
N VAL A 249 -5.52 0.31 4.11
CA VAL A 249 -6.72 -0.49 4.25
C VAL A 249 -7.93 0.42 4.24
N ALA A 250 -8.99 0.02 3.55
CA ALA A 250 -10.22 0.79 3.46
C ALA A 250 -11.43 -0.08 3.82
N VAL A 251 -12.43 0.51 4.44
CA VAL A 251 -13.66 -0.19 4.84
C VAL A 251 -14.90 0.65 4.52
N THR A 252 -16.01 -0.03 4.24
CA THR A 252 -17.30 0.63 4.09
C THR A 252 -17.91 1.08 5.42
N ALA A 253 -17.37 0.60 6.55
CA ALA A 253 -17.89 0.87 7.89
C ALA A 253 -17.82 2.36 8.29
N ASP A 254 -18.74 2.78 9.18
CA ASP A 254 -18.71 4.06 9.88
C ASP A 254 -17.74 3.98 11.07
N LEU A 255 -16.53 4.43 10.91
CA LEU A 255 -15.53 4.42 11.99
C LEU A 255 -15.24 5.84 12.48
N THR A 256 -15.00 5.96 13.77
CA THR A 256 -14.33 7.14 14.35
C THR A 256 -12.84 7.11 14.01
N THR A 257 -12.15 8.24 14.16
CA THR A 257 -10.70 8.31 13.94
C THR A 257 -9.92 7.35 14.83
N ALA A 258 -10.34 7.23 16.11
CA ALA A 258 -9.72 6.28 17.03
C ALA A 258 -9.90 4.82 16.58
N GLU A 259 -11.07 4.48 16.02
CA GLU A 259 -11.34 3.16 15.45
C GLU A 259 -10.57 2.93 14.12
N CYS A 260 -10.43 3.97 13.27
CA CYS A 260 -9.55 3.91 12.09
C CYS A 260 -8.08 3.66 12.49
N THR A 261 -7.59 4.36 13.50
CA THR A 261 -6.24 4.11 14.04
C THR A 261 -6.11 2.69 14.58
N ARG A 262 -7.14 2.19 15.31
CA ARG A 262 -7.16 0.80 15.77
C ARG A 262 -7.18 -0.20 14.60
N LEU A 263 -7.93 0.10 13.54
CA LEU A 263 -7.97 -0.72 12.32
C LEU A 263 -6.59 -0.78 11.66
N ALA A 264 -5.89 0.36 11.54
CA ALA A 264 -4.53 0.42 11.02
C ALA A 264 -3.56 -0.43 11.85
N MET A 265 -3.64 -0.34 13.19
CA MET A 265 -2.83 -1.16 14.11
C MET A 265 -3.08 -2.66 13.93
N MET A 266 -4.34 -3.09 13.77
CA MET A 266 -4.67 -4.49 13.55
C MET A 266 -4.23 -4.97 12.15
N ALA A 267 -4.32 -4.11 11.15
CA ALA A 267 -3.90 -4.44 9.78
C ALA A 267 -2.38 -4.66 9.66
N GLN A 268 -1.56 -4.09 10.56
CA GLN A 268 -0.11 -4.37 10.62
C GLN A 268 0.20 -5.87 10.78
N ASP A 269 -0.68 -6.64 11.39
CA ASP A 269 -0.52 -8.09 11.49
C ASP A 269 -0.51 -8.75 10.10
N GLY A 270 -1.10 -8.10 9.08
CA GLY A 270 -1.04 -8.53 7.69
C GLY A 270 0.37 -8.47 7.11
N LEU A 271 1.16 -7.44 7.48
CA LEU A 271 2.57 -7.37 7.11
C LEU A 271 3.34 -8.52 7.76
N ALA A 272 3.10 -8.81 9.04
CA ALA A 272 3.76 -9.90 9.76
C ALA A 272 3.38 -11.29 9.22
N ARG A 273 2.19 -11.44 8.59
CA ARG A 273 1.77 -12.68 7.92
C ARG A 273 2.43 -12.90 6.56
N ALA A 274 2.85 -11.81 5.90
CA ALA A 274 3.32 -11.85 4.51
C ALA A 274 4.80 -11.54 4.33
N ILE A 275 5.48 -10.99 5.34
CA ILE A 275 6.87 -10.51 5.25
C ILE A 275 7.68 -11.02 6.43
N ARG A 276 8.89 -11.49 6.18
CA ARG A 276 9.81 -11.97 7.23
C ARG A 276 11.27 -11.60 6.93
N PRO A 277 11.98 -10.91 7.88
CA PRO A 277 11.43 -10.17 9.02
C PRO A 277 10.68 -8.91 8.58
N VAL A 278 9.89 -8.34 9.47
CA VAL A 278 9.10 -7.13 9.25
C VAL A 278 9.32 -6.11 10.38
N HIS A 279 9.03 -4.85 10.14
CA HIS A 279 9.16 -3.75 11.11
C HIS A 279 10.55 -3.64 11.71
N THR A 280 11.56 -3.93 10.89
CA THR A 280 12.95 -3.85 11.33
C THR A 280 13.38 -2.38 11.50
N PRO A 281 14.52 -2.10 12.18
CA PRO A 281 15.07 -0.74 12.24
C PRO A 281 15.37 -0.12 10.86
N PHE A 282 15.39 -0.93 9.80
CA PHE A 282 15.69 -0.51 8.43
C PHE A 282 14.44 -0.29 7.58
N ASP A 283 13.26 -0.70 8.06
CA ASP A 283 11.98 -0.51 7.38
C ASP A 283 11.35 0.84 7.76
N GLY A 284 10.49 1.35 6.89
CA GLY A 284 9.68 2.54 7.14
C GLY A 284 8.18 2.23 7.12
N ASP A 285 7.78 1.04 7.57
CA ASP A 285 6.42 0.50 7.40
C ASP A 285 5.33 1.38 7.98
N VAL A 286 4.33 1.67 7.14
CA VAL A 286 3.18 2.51 7.46
C VAL A 286 1.90 1.87 6.94
N VAL A 287 0.87 1.83 7.77
CA VAL A 287 -0.50 1.46 7.35
C VAL A 287 -1.44 2.63 7.62
N PHE A 288 -2.08 3.11 6.56
CA PHE A 288 -3.22 4.02 6.63
C PHE A 288 -4.51 3.22 6.68
N ALA A 289 -5.52 3.74 7.38
CA ALA A 289 -6.88 3.21 7.36
C ALA A 289 -7.85 4.30 6.91
N LEU A 290 -8.80 3.94 6.04
CA LEU A 290 -9.85 4.80 5.51
C LEU A 290 -11.22 4.17 5.80
N ALA A 291 -12.19 4.96 6.20
CA ALA A 291 -13.57 4.53 6.42
C ALA A 291 -14.54 5.43 5.66
N SER A 292 -15.34 4.84 4.76
CA SER A 292 -16.30 5.60 3.95
C SER A 292 -17.54 6.03 4.73
N GLY A 293 -17.89 5.29 5.79
CA GLY A 293 -19.09 5.54 6.57
C GLY A 293 -20.39 5.06 5.92
N ALA A 294 -20.30 4.27 4.84
CA ALA A 294 -21.48 3.80 4.11
C ALA A 294 -22.32 2.77 4.87
N GLN A 295 -21.69 2.03 5.80
CA GLN A 295 -22.32 0.97 6.58
C GLN A 295 -22.14 1.22 8.08
N SER A 296 -23.23 1.22 8.83
CA SER A 296 -23.15 1.36 10.28
C SER A 296 -22.70 0.06 10.94
N LEU A 297 -21.77 0.16 11.90
CA LEU A 297 -21.41 -0.95 12.79
C LEU A 297 -22.37 -1.10 13.97
N GLY A 298 -23.39 -0.25 14.06
CA GLY A 298 -24.28 -0.19 15.21
C GLY A 298 -23.60 0.42 16.44
N GLU A 299 -24.22 0.24 17.60
CA GLU A 299 -23.78 0.81 18.88
C GLU A 299 -23.59 -0.29 19.94
N GLY A 300 -23.04 0.10 21.09
CA GLY A 300 -22.90 -0.78 22.25
C GLY A 300 -21.86 -1.90 22.09
N PRO A 301 -21.97 -2.99 22.86
CA PRO A 301 -20.95 -4.06 22.88
C PRO A 301 -20.73 -4.74 21.53
N GLY A 302 -21.76 -4.81 20.67
CA GLY A 302 -21.68 -5.41 19.34
C GLY A 302 -20.70 -4.67 18.41
N ARG A 303 -20.56 -3.34 18.58
CA ARG A 303 -19.63 -2.52 17.77
C ARG A 303 -18.16 -2.95 17.95
N ALA A 304 -17.73 -3.23 19.18
CA ALA A 304 -16.37 -3.67 19.45
C ALA A 304 -16.08 -5.05 18.81
N ILE A 305 -17.07 -5.95 18.80
CA ILE A 305 -16.94 -7.27 18.12
C ILE A 305 -16.86 -7.07 16.60
N ALA A 306 -17.70 -6.21 16.04
CA ALA A 306 -17.66 -5.87 14.61
C ALA A 306 -16.31 -5.25 14.20
N LEU A 307 -15.78 -4.33 15.00
CA LEU A 307 -14.45 -3.74 14.77
C LEU A 307 -13.33 -4.80 14.84
N ALA A 308 -13.38 -5.73 15.81
CA ALA A 308 -12.41 -6.82 15.89
C ALA A 308 -12.46 -7.72 14.65
N ARG A 309 -13.68 -8.04 14.17
CA ARG A 309 -13.88 -8.80 12.92
C ARG A 309 -13.33 -8.07 11.69
N LEU A 310 -13.59 -6.75 11.57
CA LEU A 310 -13.04 -5.91 10.50
C LEU A 310 -11.51 -5.87 10.55
N GLY A 311 -10.92 -5.70 11.72
CA GLY A 311 -9.46 -5.65 11.87
C GLY A 311 -8.77 -6.95 11.51
N SER A 312 -9.36 -8.10 11.88
CA SER A 312 -8.86 -9.42 11.45
C SER A 312 -8.94 -9.57 9.92
N ALA A 313 -10.08 -9.19 9.32
CA ALA A 313 -10.26 -9.25 7.88
C ALA A 313 -9.30 -8.28 7.15
N ALA A 314 -9.03 -7.11 7.72
CA ALA A 314 -8.07 -6.15 7.16
C ALA A 314 -6.64 -6.72 7.13
N ALA A 315 -6.22 -7.41 8.20
CA ALA A 315 -4.92 -8.07 8.24
C ALA A 315 -4.81 -9.18 7.19
N ASP A 316 -5.83 -10.04 7.05
CA ASP A 316 -5.85 -11.11 6.04
C ASP A 316 -5.85 -10.53 4.62
N THR A 317 -6.67 -9.50 4.37
CA THR A 317 -6.75 -8.84 3.05
C THR A 317 -5.43 -8.15 2.71
N LEU A 318 -4.77 -7.53 3.68
CA LEU A 318 -3.47 -6.88 3.47
C LEU A 318 -2.36 -7.91 3.19
N ALA A 319 -2.36 -9.05 3.88
CA ALA A 319 -1.41 -10.13 3.59
C ALA A 319 -1.55 -10.63 2.13
N ARG A 320 -2.79 -10.78 1.64
CA ARG A 320 -3.10 -11.13 0.25
C ARG A 320 -2.61 -10.04 -0.72
N ALA A 321 -2.88 -8.77 -0.42
CA ALA A 321 -2.43 -7.65 -1.24
C ALA A 321 -0.89 -7.65 -1.38
N ILE A 322 -0.16 -7.86 -0.29
CA ILE A 322 1.32 -7.92 -0.31
C ILE A 322 1.82 -9.04 -1.21
N ALA A 323 1.28 -10.25 -1.06
CA ALA A 323 1.68 -11.39 -1.89
C ALA A 323 1.38 -11.15 -3.38
N ARG A 324 0.18 -10.62 -3.71
CA ARG A 324 -0.20 -10.27 -5.08
C ARG A 324 0.73 -9.21 -5.69
N GLY A 325 1.15 -8.20 -4.92
CA GLY A 325 2.07 -7.18 -5.41
C GLY A 325 3.41 -7.74 -5.89
N ALA A 326 4.00 -8.65 -5.13
CA ALA A 326 5.23 -9.32 -5.51
C ALA A 326 5.03 -10.38 -6.61
N TYR A 327 3.88 -11.04 -6.65
CA TYR A 327 3.53 -12.02 -7.69
C TYR A 327 3.37 -11.35 -9.06
N GLU A 328 2.56 -10.30 -9.15
CA GLU A 328 2.29 -9.57 -10.39
C GLU A 328 3.54 -8.84 -10.93
N ALA A 329 4.42 -8.36 -10.04
CA ALA A 329 5.66 -7.70 -10.44
C ALA A 329 6.64 -8.65 -11.15
N GLN A 330 6.60 -9.96 -10.86
CA GLN A 330 7.42 -10.96 -11.54
C GLN A 330 6.82 -11.35 -12.90
N SER A 331 5.51 -11.45 -12.98
CA SER A 331 4.79 -11.81 -14.21
C SER A 331 5.02 -10.80 -15.33
N SER A 332 5.14 -9.50 -14.98
CA SER A 332 5.42 -8.43 -15.96
C SER A 332 6.83 -8.52 -16.59
N VAL A 333 7.81 -9.08 -15.90
CA VAL A 333 9.19 -9.25 -16.41
C VAL A 333 9.28 -10.42 -17.38
N THR A 334 8.54 -11.49 -17.15
CA THR A 334 8.55 -12.68 -18.02
C THR A 334 7.77 -12.50 -19.33
N GLY A 335 6.79 -11.60 -19.35
CA GLY A 335 5.99 -11.29 -20.55
C GLY A 335 6.75 -10.51 -21.65
N THR A 336 7.82 -9.80 -21.30
CA THR A 336 8.63 -9.01 -22.25
C THR A 336 9.70 -9.83 -22.98
N THR A 337 10.01 -11.05 -22.55
CA THR A 337 11.07 -11.89 -23.16
C THR A 337 10.56 -12.87 -24.23
N SER A 338 9.25 -13.00 -24.46
CA SER A 338 8.68 -13.94 -25.45
C SER A 338 8.35 -13.33 -26.82
N GLY A 339 8.69 -12.05 -27.05
CA GLY A 339 8.38 -11.32 -28.28
C GLY A 339 9.59 -10.91 -29.11
N GLY A 340 10.49 -11.86 -29.46
CA GLY A 340 11.62 -11.48 -30.30
C GLY A 340 12.52 -12.62 -30.73
N ALA A 341 12.11 -13.38 -31.76
CA ALA A 341 13.02 -13.96 -32.76
C ALA A 341 12.24 -14.70 -33.83
N SER A 342 11.80 -13.99 -34.85
CA SER A 342 11.74 -14.58 -36.20
C SER A 342 12.43 -13.58 -37.13
N ALA A 343 13.65 -13.86 -37.49
CA ALA A 343 14.32 -13.25 -38.62
C ALA A 343 14.60 -14.35 -39.66
N PRO A 344 14.60 -14.02 -40.94
CA PRO A 344 14.49 -14.90 -42.09
C PRO A 344 15.72 -15.73 -42.36
#